data_be72dfc4063770782fcee005b424d563
#
_entry.id   be72dfc4063770782fcee005b424d563
#
_cell.length_a   1.000
_cell.length_b   1.000
_cell.length_c   1.000
_cell.angle_alpha   90.00
_cell.angle_beta   90.00
_cell.angle_gamma   90.00
#
_symmetry.space_group_name_H-M   'P 1'
#
loop_
_entity.id
_entity.type
_entity.pdbx_description
1 polymer ?
#
loop_
_entity_poly.entity_id
_entity_poly.type
_entity_poly.pdbx_seq_one_letter_code
_entity_poly.pdbx_strand_id
1 'polypeptide(L)'
;MIDPEKVKRFWEGRAATLGKVAFESVGNLEQDKDNLRLKIDDETAKVFAWLPEIEGLSILDLGAGVGQWTFRFAERGARRVLAIEYAQGMADIGKAEADRRGFSQVEFQVCSAEDFDTKEAFDLVYISGLFVYLNDDQAEKLLPKLARFVRPGGLLMLRDGTGCAGRHEINDRFSEHLHEQYSANYRTRDEYVSAIQQQGFELLREENMFPEGHPLNKYPETRLRLFLFGKPA
;
A
#
# COMPACT_ATOMS: atom_id res chain seq x y z
N MET A 1 -1.79 -14.52 14.92
CA MET A 1 -0.79 -13.45 14.63
C MET A 1 0.21 -13.96 13.61
N ILE A 2 0.50 -13.16 12.61
CA ILE A 2 1.54 -13.44 11.61
C ILE A 2 2.93 -13.10 12.18
N ASP A 3 3.97 -13.77 11.69
CA ASP A 3 5.35 -13.51 12.11
C ASP A 3 5.96 -12.37 11.24
N PRO A 4 6.25 -11.18 11.81
CA PRO A 4 6.77 -10.05 11.06
C PRO A 4 8.12 -10.34 10.36
N GLU A 5 8.97 -11.17 10.97
CA GLU A 5 10.26 -11.53 10.39
C GLU A 5 10.10 -12.43 9.16
N LYS A 6 9.08 -13.31 9.15
CA LYS A 6 8.74 -14.10 7.96
C LYS A 6 8.20 -13.22 6.85
N VAL A 7 7.34 -12.26 7.17
CA VAL A 7 6.84 -11.27 6.20
C VAL A 7 7.99 -10.46 5.60
N LYS A 8 8.95 -10.01 6.45
CA LYS A 8 10.13 -9.29 5.96
C LYS A 8 10.97 -10.13 5.01
N ARG A 9 11.27 -11.39 5.41
CA ARG A 9 12.01 -12.31 4.55
C ARG A 9 11.31 -12.59 3.23
N PHE A 10 9.97 -12.70 3.23
CA PHE A 10 9.18 -12.83 2.00
C PHE A 10 9.45 -11.66 1.04
N TRP A 11 9.35 -10.41 1.51
CA TRP A 11 9.56 -9.24 0.67
C TRP A 11 11.03 -9.05 0.25
N GLU A 12 11.99 -9.37 1.10
CA GLU A 12 13.43 -9.42 0.72
C GLU A 12 13.68 -10.49 -0.35
N GLY A 13 13.06 -11.65 -0.24
CA GLY A 13 13.08 -12.69 -1.27
C GLY A 13 12.54 -12.21 -2.61
N ARG A 14 11.41 -11.47 -2.57
CA ARG A 14 10.82 -10.84 -3.76
C ARG A 14 11.78 -9.81 -4.39
N ALA A 15 12.45 -8.98 -3.60
CA ALA A 15 13.46 -8.04 -4.10
C ALA A 15 14.56 -8.75 -4.88
N ALA A 16 15.01 -9.93 -4.43
CA ALA A 16 16.03 -10.73 -5.10
C ALA A 16 15.60 -11.32 -6.46
N THR A 17 14.32 -11.16 -6.84
CA THR A 17 13.82 -11.57 -8.17
C THR A 17 14.05 -10.52 -9.26
N LEU A 18 14.46 -9.31 -8.92
CA LEU A 18 14.74 -8.26 -9.92
C LEU A 18 15.74 -8.77 -10.98
N GLY A 19 15.43 -8.47 -12.24
CA GLY A 19 16.21 -8.97 -13.39
C GLY A 19 15.77 -10.37 -13.89
N LYS A 20 15.07 -11.15 -13.07
CA LYS A 20 14.39 -12.40 -13.50
C LYS A 20 12.94 -12.15 -13.88
N VAL A 21 12.31 -11.15 -13.26
CA VAL A 21 10.94 -10.71 -13.53
C VAL A 21 10.93 -9.23 -13.90
N ALA A 22 9.82 -8.75 -14.47
CA ALA A 22 9.62 -7.33 -14.74
C ALA A 22 9.56 -6.54 -13.43
N PHE A 23 9.96 -5.26 -13.47
CA PHE A 23 9.95 -4.37 -12.30
C PHE A 23 8.58 -4.36 -11.59
N GLU A 24 7.49 -4.28 -12.36
CA GLU A 24 6.13 -4.28 -11.85
C GLU A 24 5.75 -5.58 -11.11
N SER A 25 6.39 -6.68 -11.45
CA SER A 25 6.15 -7.98 -10.82
C SER A 25 6.84 -8.12 -9.46
N VAL A 26 7.91 -7.36 -9.18
CA VAL A 26 8.68 -7.48 -7.92
C VAL A 26 7.78 -7.18 -6.71
N GLY A 27 7.08 -6.05 -6.73
CA GLY A 27 6.17 -5.61 -5.66
C GLY A 27 4.72 -6.09 -5.82
N ASN A 28 4.44 -7.03 -6.76
CA ASN A 28 3.08 -7.48 -7.03
C ASN A 28 2.94 -8.99 -6.87
N LEU A 29 1.83 -9.44 -6.28
CA LEU A 29 1.57 -10.87 -6.06
C LEU A 29 0.86 -11.55 -7.24
N GLU A 30 0.42 -10.79 -8.26
CA GLU A 30 -0.14 -11.35 -9.48
C GLU A 30 0.99 -11.93 -10.35
N GLN A 31 0.88 -13.21 -10.69
CA GLN A 31 1.89 -13.95 -11.44
C GLN A 31 1.57 -14.00 -12.95
N ASP A 32 0.29 -13.96 -13.31
CA ASP A 32 -0.12 -13.90 -14.72
C ASP A 32 0.11 -12.48 -15.26
N LYS A 33 0.80 -12.39 -16.41
CA LYS A 33 1.22 -11.10 -16.99
C LYS A 33 0.04 -10.26 -17.49
N ASP A 34 -0.98 -10.90 -18.06
CA ASP A 34 -2.14 -10.19 -18.60
C ASP A 34 -3.02 -9.68 -17.44
N ASN A 35 -3.22 -10.51 -16.41
CA ASN A 35 -3.89 -10.10 -15.19
C ASN A 35 -3.11 -9.01 -14.43
N LEU A 36 -1.78 -9.08 -14.42
CA LEU A 36 -0.97 -8.04 -13.79
C LEU A 36 -1.14 -6.69 -14.50
N ARG A 37 -1.14 -6.70 -15.83
CA ARG A 37 -1.37 -5.49 -16.64
C ARG A 37 -2.77 -4.93 -16.39
N LEU A 38 -3.80 -5.77 -16.50
CA LEU A 38 -5.19 -5.40 -16.21
C LEU A 38 -5.32 -4.80 -14.80
N LYS A 39 -4.70 -5.45 -13.80
CA LYS A 39 -4.67 -4.96 -12.43
C LYS A 39 -4.06 -3.57 -12.32
N ILE A 40 -2.90 -3.35 -12.93
CA ILE A 40 -2.19 -2.07 -12.91
C ILE A 40 -3.05 -0.98 -13.54
N ASP A 41 -3.64 -1.25 -14.70
CA ASP A 41 -4.46 -0.28 -15.44
C ASP A 41 -5.73 0.09 -14.66
N ASP A 42 -6.49 -0.89 -14.19
CA ASP A 42 -7.75 -0.68 -13.46
C ASP A 42 -7.52 0.02 -12.12
N GLU A 43 -6.51 -0.44 -11.34
CA GLU A 43 -6.18 0.18 -10.06
C GLU A 43 -5.71 1.63 -10.25
N THR A 44 -4.87 1.88 -11.25
CA THR A 44 -4.36 3.22 -11.54
C THR A 44 -5.50 4.15 -11.94
N ALA A 45 -6.37 3.71 -12.85
CA ALA A 45 -7.52 4.49 -13.26
C ALA A 45 -8.44 4.84 -12.08
N LYS A 46 -8.78 3.86 -11.24
CA LYS A 46 -9.68 4.05 -10.10
C LYS A 46 -9.08 4.95 -9.01
N VAL A 47 -7.82 4.75 -8.64
CA VAL A 47 -7.13 5.56 -7.63
C VAL A 47 -7.11 7.02 -8.05
N PHE A 48 -6.68 7.33 -9.27
CA PHE A 48 -6.59 8.71 -9.72
C PHE A 48 -7.96 9.35 -10.03
N ALA A 49 -9.00 8.56 -10.33
CA ALA A 49 -10.36 9.09 -10.44
C ALA A 49 -10.94 9.57 -9.10
N TRP A 50 -10.36 9.15 -7.96
CA TRP A 50 -10.83 9.54 -6.63
C TRP A 50 -9.98 10.64 -6.00
N LEU A 51 -8.76 10.82 -6.46
CA LEU A 51 -7.83 11.84 -5.96
C LEU A 51 -8.03 13.17 -6.69
N PRO A 52 -7.70 14.28 -6.03
CA PRO A 52 -7.58 15.57 -6.72
C PRO A 52 -6.39 15.52 -7.69
N GLU A 53 -6.16 16.62 -8.39
CA GLU A 53 -4.95 16.80 -9.17
C GLU A 53 -3.71 16.62 -8.28
N ILE A 54 -2.76 15.83 -8.77
CA ILE A 54 -1.56 15.44 -8.01
C ILE A 54 -0.47 16.50 -8.09
N GLU A 55 -0.49 17.33 -9.15
CA GLU A 55 0.52 18.35 -9.36
C GLU A 55 0.70 19.24 -8.12
N GLY A 56 1.94 19.39 -7.69
CA GLY A 56 2.31 20.23 -6.55
C GLY A 56 2.07 19.63 -5.17
N LEU A 57 1.43 18.45 -5.06
CA LEU A 57 1.18 17.80 -3.75
C LEU A 57 2.46 17.23 -3.14
N SER A 58 2.51 17.24 -1.80
CA SER A 58 3.45 16.47 -0.99
C SER A 58 2.77 15.19 -0.52
N ILE A 59 3.37 14.04 -0.81
CA ILE A 59 2.77 12.72 -0.63
C ILE A 59 3.67 11.85 0.25
N LEU A 60 3.06 11.13 1.19
CA LEU A 60 3.70 10.06 1.96
C LEU A 60 3.14 8.72 1.46
N ASP A 61 4.02 7.85 0.97
CA ASP A 61 3.71 6.48 0.53
C ASP A 61 4.22 5.50 1.58
N LEU A 62 3.33 4.94 2.40
CA LEU A 62 3.68 4.01 3.47
C LEU A 62 3.56 2.55 3.00
N GLY A 63 4.69 1.81 3.12
CA GLY A 63 4.79 0.46 2.57
C GLY A 63 4.97 0.51 1.06
N ALA A 64 5.86 1.38 0.60
CA ALA A 64 6.03 1.71 -0.83
C ALA A 64 6.53 0.55 -1.70
N GLY A 65 7.12 -0.50 -1.11
CA GLY A 65 7.77 -1.58 -1.85
C GLY A 65 8.87 -1.04 -2.76
N VAL A 66 8.84 -1.43 -4.03
CA VAL A 66 9.76 -0.90 -5.05
C VAL A 66 9.35 0.48 -5.60
N GLY A 67 8.30 1.10 -5.06
CA GLY A 67 7.88 2.45 -5.43
C GLY A 67 6.91 2.53 -6.61
N GLN A 68 6.15 1.50 -6.91
CA GLN A 68 5.22 1.53 -8.03
C GLN A 68 4.21 2.69 -7.95
N TRP A 69 3.63 2.94 -6.77
CA TRP A 69 2.73 4.07 -6.56
C TRP A 69 3.49 5.39 -6.41
N THR A 70 4.61 5.37 -5.72
CA THR A 70 5.55 6.48 -5.61
C THR A 70 5.83 7.10 -6.97
N PHE A 71 6.18 6.28 -7.98
CA PHE A 71 6.49 6.76 -9.33
C PHE A 71 5.26 7.27 -10.08
N ARG A 72 4.08 6.63 -9.92
CA ARG A 72 2.84 7.13 -10.52
C ARG A 72 2.44 8.51 -10.02
N PHE A 73 2.72 8.81 -8.75
CA PHE A 73 2.54 10.15 -8.19
C PHE A 73 3.58 11.13 -8.74
N ALA A 74 4.85 10.73 -8.80
CA ALA A 74 5.92 11.57 -9.34
C ALA A 74 5.70 11.92 -10.81
N GLU A 75 5.27 10.96 -11.64
CA GLU A 75 4.91 11.15 -13.06
C GLU A 75 3.75 12.15 -13.25
N ARG A 76 2.89 12.33 -12.25
CA ARG A 76 1.77 13.28 -12.27
C ARG A 76 2.10 14.62 -11.61
N GLY A 77 3.38 14.92 -11.42
CA GLY A 77 3.81 16.22 -10.95
C GLY A 77 3.72 16.43 -9.44
N ALA A 78 3.67 15.36 -8.63
CA ALA A 78 3.83 15.53 -7.20
C ALA A 78 5.11 16.32 -6.89
N ARG A 79 5.00 17.34 -6.04
CA ARG A 79 6.14 18.17 -5.65
C ARG A 79 7.18 17.39 -4.85
N ARG A 80 6.72 16.45 -4.04
CA ARG A 80 7.54 15.53 -3.23
C ARG A 80 6.80 14.25 -2.96
N VAL A 81 7.49 13.12 -3.04
CA VAL A 81 7.00 11.83 -2.59
C VAL A 81 8.02 11.24 -1.63
N LEU A 82 7.64 11.08 -0.36
CA LEU A 82 8.42 10.34 0.64
C LEU A 82 7.88 8.92 0.71
N ALA A 83 8.71 7.95 0.34
CA ALA A 83 8.40 6.53 0.31
C ALA A 83 9.04 5.82 1.51
N ILE A 84 8.23 5.20 2.36
CA ILE A 84 8.69 4.42 3.51
C ILE A 84 8.54 2.94 3.19
N GLU A 85 9.65 2.22 3.28
CA GLU A 85 9.69 0.78 3.04
C GLU A 85 10.65 0.11 4.05
N TYR A 86 10.23 -1.01 4.65
CA TYR A 86 11.05 -1.67 5.68
C TYR A 86 12.00 -2.73 5.12
N ALA A 87 11.72 -3.29 3.95
CA ALA A 87 12.59 -4.23 3.25
C ALA A 87 13.69 -3.47 2.51
N GLN A 88 14.93 -3.59 2.96
CA GLN A 88 16.08 -2.88 2.40
C GLN A 88 16.20 -3.10 0.90
N GLY A 89 16.10 -4.36 0.45
CA GLY A 89 16.21 -4.71 -0.97
C GLY A 89 15.15 -4.05 -1.84
N MET A 90 13.90 -3.94 -1.34
CA MET A 90 12.83 -3.24 -2.04
C MET A 90 13.10 -1.74 -2.16
N ALA A 91 13.51 -1.11 -1.06
CA ALA A 91 13.83 0.32 -1.04
C ALA A 91 15.03 0.65 -1.95
N ASP A 92 16.05 -0.21 -1.99
CA ASP A 92 17.22 -0.01 -2.85
C ASP A 92 16.86 -0.09 -4.34
N ILE A 93 15.95 -0.99 -4.71
CA ILE A 93 15.39 -1.05 -6.07
C ILE A 93 14.65 0.24 -6.39
N GLY A 94 13.81 0.73 -5.46
CA GLY A 94 13.08 1.99 -5.63
C GLY A 94 14.00 3.19 -5.81
N LYS A 95 15.04 3.32 -4.99
CA LYS A 95 16.06 4.37 -5.11
C LYS A 95 16.74 4.36 -6.48
N ALA A 96 17.24 3.17 -6.89
CA ALA A 96 17.91 3.02 -8.17
C ALA A 96 16.98 3.37 -9.35
N GLU A 97 15.71 3.02 -9.26
CA GLU A 97 14.72 3.35 -10.29
C GLU A 97 14.36 4.84 -10.30
N ALA A 98 14.28 5.51 -9.13
CA ALA A 98 14.10 6.95 -9.04
C ALA A 98 15.26 7.70 -9.72
N ASP A 99 16.49 7.30 -9.43
CA ASP A 99 17.69 7.86 -10.04
C ASP A 99 17.69 7.64 -11.57
N ARG A 100 17.39 6.43 -12.02
CA ARG A 100 17.31 6.08 -13.45
C ARG A 100 16.29 6.90 -14.21
N ARG A 101 15.14 7.23 -13.58
CA ARG A 101 14.07 8.05 -14.16
C ARG A 101 14.29 9.55 -13.98
N GLY A 102 15.27 9.97 -13.19
CA GLY A 102 15.55 11.38 -12.90
C GLY A 102 14.51 12.03 -11.97
N PHE A 103 13.86 11.26 -11.11
CA PHE A 103 12.86 11.76 -10.14
C PHE A 103 13.51 12.33 -8.89
N SER A 104 14.07 13.51 -8.96
CA SER A 104 14.72 14.18 -7.81
C SER A 104 13.77 14.54 -6.66
N GLN A 105 12.44 14.55 -6.91
CA GLN A 105 11.40 14.79 -5.91
C GLN A 105 11.01 13.54 -5.11
N VAL A 106 11.56 12.35 -5.45
CA VAL A 106 11.29 11.08 -4.77
C VAL A 106 12.39 10.76 -3.77
N GLU A 107 12.00 10.43 -2.55
CA GLU A 107 12.91 10.02 -1.48
C GLU A 107 12.44 8.69 -0.88
N PHE A 108 13.35 7.72 -0.75
CA PHE A 108 13.09 6.46 -0.03
C PHE A 108 13.80 6.44 1.32
N GLN A 109 13.05 6.13 2.36
CA GLN A 109 13.58 5.88 3.71
C GLN A 109 13.29 4.44 4.11
N VAL A 110 14.32 3.73 4.59
CA VAL A 110 14.18 2.37 5.11
C VAL A 110 13.77 2.43 6.57
N CYS A 111 12.49 2.10 6.81
CA CYS A 111 11.89 2.10 8.14
C CYS A 111 10.60 1.28 8.11
N SER A 112 10.24 0.62 9.22
CA SER A 112 8.89 0.08 9.35
C SER A 112 7.86 1.19 9.48
N ALA A 113 6.65 0.99 8.96
CA ALA A 113 5.61 2.02 8.98
C ALA A 113 5.20 2.40 10.41
N GLU A 114 5.12 1.40 11.31
CA GLU A 114 4.77 1.60 12.71
C GLU A 114 5.85 2.32 13.53
N ASP A 115 7.11 2.25 13.11
CA ASP A 115 8.22 2.96 13.77
C ASP A 115 8.53 4.32 13.13
N PHE A 116 8.12 4.50 11.86
CA PHE A 116 8.29 5.78 11.18
C PHE A 116 7.63 6.91 11.97
N ASP A 117 8.32 8.03 12.09
CA ASP A 117 7.81 9.26 12.69
C ASP A 117 8.39 10.49 12.00
N THR A 118 7.57 11.52 11.89
CA THR A 118 7.97 12.81 11.32
C THR A 118 7.10 13.93 11.87
N LYS A 119 7.65 15.15 11.88
CA LYS A 119 6.89 16.38 12.16
C LYS A 119 6.24 16.98 10.91
N GLU A 120 6.58 16.45 9.73
CA GLU A 120 5.98 16.88 8.47
C GLU A 120 4.55 16.37 8.35
N ALA A 121 3.70 17.18 7.72
CA ALA A 121 2.36 16.80 7.34
C ALA A 121 2.22 16.88 5.81
N PHE A 122 1.52 15.92 5.24
CA PHE A 122 1.40 15.71 3.80
C PHE A 122 0.00 16.05 3.31
N ASP A 123 -0.12 16.41 2.05
CA ASP A 123 -1.39 16.61 1.36
C ASP A 123 -2.16 15.29 1.20
N LEU A 124 -1.42 14.22 0.92
CA LEU A 124 -1.91 12.86 0.78
C LEU A 124 -1.00 11.88 1.53
N VAL A 125 -1.58 11.04 2.36
CA VAL A 125 -0.95 9.79 2.82
C VAL A 125 -1.58 8.64 2.04
N TYR A 126 -0.75 7.88 1.35
CA TYR A 126 -1.15 6.72 0.58
C TYR A 126 -0.63 5.45 1.23
N ILE A 127 -1.50 4.45 1.34
CA ILE A 127 -1.18 3.15 1.93
C ILE A 127 -1.73 2.07 1.02
N SER A 128 -0.87 1.16 0.56
CA SER A 128 -1.27 0.13 -0.40
C SER A 128 -0.71 -1.24 -0.02
N GLY A 129 -1.59 -2.15 0.41
CA GLY A 129 -1.22 -3.53 0.75
C GLY A 129 -0.26 -3.60 1.94
N LEU A 130 -0.42 -2.75 2.93
CA LEU A 130 0.43 -2.69 4.12
C LEU A 130 -0.24 -3.32 5.34
N PHE A 131 -1.46 -2.90 5.67
CA PHE A 131 -2.13 -3.33 6.89
C PHE A 131 -2.39 -4.83 6.96
N VAL A 132 -2.53 -5.50 5.80
CA VAL A 132 -2.62 -6.97 5.74
C VAL A 132 -1.38 -7.66 6.30
N TYR A 133 -0.24 -6.98 6.39
CA TYR A 133 1.02 -7.50 6.93
C TYR A 133 1.33 -7.04 8.35
N LEU A 134 0.46 -6.23 8.96
CA LEU A 134 0.61 -5.75 10.33
C LEU A 134 -0.29 -6.54 11.28
N ASN A 135 0.27 -6.98 12.40
CA ASN A 135 -0.50 -7.44 13.54
C ASN A 135 -1.24 -6.26 14.18
N ASP A 136 -2.16 -6.54 15.10
CA ASP A 136 -2.97 -5.49 15.72
C ASP A 136 -2.14 -4.52 16.53
N ASP A 137 -1.13 -4.99 17.26
CA ASP A 137 -0.21 -4.15 18.04
C ASP A 137 0.62 -3.19 17.15
N GLN A 138 1.03 -3.62 15.97
CA GLN A 138 1.71 -2.78 14.98
C GLN A 138 0.74 -1.75 14.37
N ALA A 139 -0.46 -2.20 13.99
CA ALA A 139 -1.50 -1.31 13.48
C ALA A 139 -1.90 -0.25 14.51
N GLU A 140 -2.05 -0.62 15.79
CA GLU A 140 -2.35 0.29 16.90
C GLU A 140 -1.25 1.34 17.14
N LYS A 141 0.01 1.01 16.86
CA LYS A 141 1.11 1.99 16.89
C LYS A 141 1.09 2.96 15.70
N LEU A 142 0.70 2.48 14.51
CA LEU A 142 0.67 3.29 13.29
C LEU A 142 -0.53 4.24 13.25
N LEU A 143 -1.72 3.76 13.58
CA LEU A 143 -2.98 4.49 13.42
C LEU A 143 -2.97 5.91 14.00
N PRO A 144 -2.55 6.18 15.27
CA PRO A 144 -2.52 7.53 15.81
C PRO A 144 -1.54 8.47 15.08
N LYS A 145 -0.51 7.92 14.44
CA LYS A 145 0.46 8.71 13.69
C LYS A 145 -0.12 9.22 12.38
N LEU A 146 -1.05 8.48 11.75
CA LEU A 146 -1.69 8.89 10.51
C LEU A 146 -2.37 10.25 10.65
N ALA A 147 -3.01 10.52 11.80
CA ALA A 147 -3.62 11.82 12.06
C ALA A 147 -2.61 12.99 12.05
N ARG A 148 -1.35 12.74 12.39
CA ARG A 148 -0.28 13.75 12.35
C ARG A 148 0.34 13.87 10.97
N PHE A 149 0.41 12.77 10.23
CA PHE A 149 1.00 12.73 8.90
C PHE A 149 0.13 13.42 7.84
N VAL A 150 -1.19 13.44 8.01
CA VAL A 150 -2.11 14.16 7.11
C VAL A 150 -2.33 15.59 7.62
N ARG A 151 -2.12 16.61 6.77
CA ARG A 151 -2.43 18.00 7.14
C ARG A 151 -3.94 18.21 7.32
N PRO A 152 -4.40 19.24 8.05
CA PRO A 152 -5.80 19.66 8.01
C PRO A 152 -6.28 19.88 6.57
N GLY A 153 -7.45 19.36 6.23
CA GLY A 153 -7.98 19.35 4.85
C GLY A 153 -7.27 18.40 3.88
N GLY A 154 -6.30 17.60 4.36
CA GLY A 154 -5.61 16.58 3.55
C GLY A 154 -6.35 15.26 3.48
N LEU A 155 -5.79 14.32 2.72
CA LEU A 155 -6.41 13.03 2.41
C LEU A 155 -5.56 11.84 2.91
N LEU A 156 -6.25 10.80 3.33
CA LEU A 156 -5.69 9.46 3.54
C LEU A 156 -6.38 8.51 2.56
N MET A 157 -5.60 7.85 1.72
CA MET A 157 -6.10 6.79 0.85
C MET A 157 -5.52 5.45 1.26
N LEU A 158 -6.40 4.51 1.56
CA LEU A 158 -6.05 3.14 1.89
C LEU A 158 -6.54 2.21 0.78
N ARG A 159 -5.63 1.45 0.19
CA ARG A 159 -5.90 0.35 -0.72
C ARG A 159 -5.41 -0.94 -0.08
N ASP A 160 -6.32 -1.76 0.44
CA ASP A 160 -5.90 -2.97 1.16
C ASP A 160 -6.88 -4.12 0.99
N GLY A 161 -6.43 -5.33 1.30
CA GLY A 161 -7.27 -6.52 1.33
C GLY A 161 -8.21 -6.52 2.53
N THR A 162 -9.48 -6.91 2.31
CA THR A 162 -10.48 -7.06 3.36
C THR A 162 -11.06 -8.45 3.39
N GLY A 163 -11.36 -8.97 4.56
CA GLY A 163 -12.15 -10.19 4.74
C GLY A 163 -13.62 -9.92 4.49
N CYS A 164 -14.29 -10.81 3.71
CA CYS A 164 -15.68 -10.62 3.29
C CYS A 164 -16.71 -10.96 4.38
N ALA A 165 -16.56 -12.11 5.04
CA ALA A 165 -17.49 -12.59 6.08
C ALA A 165 -17.01 -12.31 7.51
N GLY A 166 -15.79 -11.87 7.67
CA GLY A 166 -15.08 -11.61 8.92
C GLY A 166 -13.60 -11.46 8.64
N ARG A 167 -12.79 -11.31 9.69
CA ARG A 167 -11.34 -11.38 9.54
C ARG A 167 -10.93 -12.70 8.90
N HIS A 168 -9.99 -12.64 7.97
CA HIS A 168 -9.40 -13.81 7.35
C HIS A 168 -7.89 -13.76 7.54
N GLU A 169 -7.34 -14.73 8.28
CA GLU A 169 -5.91 -14.82 8.55
C GLU A 169 -5.31 -15.99 7.76
N ILE A 170 -4.25 -15.71 7.03
CA ILE A 170 -3.35 -16.69 6.46
C ILE A 170 -2.05 -16.60 7.26
N ASN A 171 -1.61 -17.69 7.88
CA ASN A 171 -0.42 -17.70 8.70
C ASN A 171 0.48 -18.86 8.29
N ASP A 172 1.65 -18.50 7.72
CA ASP A 172 2.70 -19.45 7.31
C ASP A 172 2.15 -20.62 6.47
N ARG A 173 1.30 -20.29 5.50
CA ARG A 173 0.67 -21.29 4.63
C ARG A 173 1.33 -21.26 3.24
N PHE A 174 1.66 -22.43 2.70
CA PHE A 174 2.17 -22.50 1.34
C PHE A 174 1.10 -22.03 0.35
N SER A 175 1.46 -21.06 -0.46
CA SER A 175 0.62 -20.53 -1.54
C SER A 175 1.02 -21.18 -2.86
N GLU A 176 0.15 -22.00 -3.43
CA GLU A 176 0.35 -22.60 -4.75
C GLU A 176 0.52 -21.52 -5.84
N HIS A 177 -0.15 -20.38 -5.68
CA HIS A 177 -0.06 -19.28 -6.64
C HIS A 177 1.28 -18.56 -6.58
N LEU A 178 1.87 -18.41 -5.39
CA LEU A 178 3.15 -17.72 -5.20
C LEU A 178 4.34 -18.66 -5.20
N HIS A 179 4.10 -19.98 -5.08
CA HIS A 179 5.10 -21.02 -4.83
C HIS A 179 5.99 -20.72 -3.62
N GLU A 180 5.41 -20.11 -2.57
CA GLU A 180 6.12 -19.65 -1.39
C GLU A 180 5.21 -19.64 -0.15
N GLN A 181 5.81 -19.63 1.04
CA GLN A 181 5.08 -19.44 2.31
C GLN A 181 4.56 -18.01 2.39
N TYR A 182 3.28 -17.87 2.70
CA TYR A 182 2.60 -16.59 2.73
C TYR A 182 1.85 -16.38 4.03
N SER A 183 1.86 -15.14 4.52
CA SER A 183 1.13 -14.71 5.71
C SER A 183 0.47 -13.36 5.45
N ALA A 184 -0.80 -13.25 5.83
CA ALA A 184 -1.56 -12.00 5.77
C ALA A 184 -2.74 -12.02 6.74
N ASN A 185 -3.11 -10.86 7.26
CA ASN A 185 -4.25 -10.64 8.14
C ASN A 185 -5.23 -9.67 7.48
N TYR A 186 -6.27 -10.19 6.86
CA TYR A 186 -7.32 -9.40 6.20
C TYR A 186 -8.37 -8.97 7.23
N ARG A 187 -8.29 -7.73 7.68
CA ARG A 187 -9.31 -7.10 8.52
C ARG A 187 -10.59 -6.90 7.72
N THR A 188 -11.71 -6.78 8.41
CA THR A 188 -12.98 -6.45 7.76
C THR A 188 -13.01 -4.98 7.30
N ARG A 189 -13.91 -4.66 6.41
CA ARG A 189 -14.22 -3.28 6.01
C ARG A 189 -14.49 -2.39 7.23
N ASP A 190 -15.32 -2.86 8.17
CA ASP A 190 -15.77 -2.08 9.32
C ASP A 190 -14.64 -1.85 10.34
N GLU A 191 -13.73 -2.80 10.49
CA GLU A 191 -12.55 -2.61 11.33
C GLU A 191 -11.64 -1.51 10.78
N TYR A 192 -11.35 -1.47 9.47
CA TYR A 192 -10.58 -0.39 8.86
C TYR A 192 -11.26 0.97 9.02
N VAL A 193 -12.56 1.05 8.69
CA VAL A 193 -13.31 2.31 8.78
C VAL A 193 -13.35 2.81 10.22
N SER A 194 -13.71 1.96 11.19
CA SER A 194 -13.78 2.34 12.60
C SER A 194 -12.43 2.79 13.15
N ALA A 195 -11.36 2.04 12.85
CA ALA A 195 -10.02 2.35 13.36
C ALA A 195 -9.50 3.69 12.84
N ILE A 196 -9.74 4.00 11.56
CA ILE A 196 -9.28 5.26 10.95
C ILE A 196 -10.17 6.43 11.39
N GLN A 197 -11.49 6.26 11.49
CA GLN A 197 -12.40 7.29 11.99
C GLN A 197 -12.11 7.67 13.45
N GLN A 198 -11.71 6.71 14.29
CA GLN A 198 -11.27 6.98 15.67
C GLN A 198 -10.04 7.91 15.75
N GLN A 199 -9.27 8.04 14.66
CA GLN A 199 -8.16 8.98 14.55
C GLN A 199 -8.60 10.38 14.06
N GLY A 200 -9.91 10.64 13.94
CA GLY A 200 -10.46 11.94 13.54
C GLY A 200 -10.60 12.13 12.04
N PHE A 201 -10.56 11.07 11.26
CA PHE A 201 -10.85 11.12 9.82
C PHE A 201 -12.32 10.91 9.51
N GLU A 202 -12.78 11.48 8.41
CA GLU A 202 -14.10 11.25 7.83
C GLU A 202 -13.99 10.33 6.62
N LEU A 203 -14.81 9.27 6.56
CA LEU A 203 -14.89 8.42 5.37
C LEU A 203 -15.62 9.19 4.27
N LEU A 204 -14.92 9.47 3.16
CA LEU A 204 -15.47 10.19 2.01
C LEU A 204 -16.02 9.22 0.96
N ARG A 205 -15.28 8.15 0.70
CA ARG A 205 -15.65 7.13 -0.29
C ARG A 205 -15.02 5.78 0.01
N GLU A 206 -15.71 4.70 -0.34
CA GLU A 206 -15.15 3.35 -0.30
C GLU A 206 -15.82 2.43 -1.30
N GLU A 207 -15.07 1.53 -1.92
CA GLU A 207 -15.59 0.53 -2.85
C GLU A 207 -14.64 -0.69 -2.93
N ASN A 208 -15.14 -1.82 -3.39
CA ASN A 208 -14.27 -2.88 -3.88
C ASN A 208 -13.43 -2.35 -5.05
N MET A 209 -12.16 -2.72 -5.10
CA MET A 209 -11.27 -2.30 -6.19
C MET A 209 -11.81 -2.78 -7.53
N PHE A 210 -12.27 -4.02 -7.58
CA PHE A 210 -12.82 -4.66 -8.76
C PHE A 210 -14.30 -5.00 -8.56
N PRO A 211 -15.14 -4.91 -9.61
CA PRO A 211 -16.55 -5.28 -9.53
C PRO A 211 -16.69 -6.79 -9.27
N GLU A 212 -17.87 -7.21 -8.82
CA GLU A 212 -18.15 -8.63 -8.61
C GLU A 212 -18.04 -9.40 -9.95
N GLY A 213 -17.50 -10.61 -9.91
CA GLY A 213 -17.23 -11.42 -11.10
C GLY A 213 -15.95 -11.05 -11.86
N HIS A 214 -15.23 -10.02 -11.43
CA HIS A 214 -13.95 -9.65 -12.06
C HIS A 214 -12.89 -10.74 -11.86
N PRO A 215 -12.04 -11.07 -12.87
CA PRO A 215 -11.06 -12.16 -12.79
C PRO A 215 -10.01 -11.96 -11.68
N LEU A 216 -9.79 -10.74 -11.23
CA LEU A 216 -8.87 -10.43 -10.13
C LEU A 216 -9.48 -10.64 -8.73
N ASN A 217 -10.78 -10.91 -8.61
CA ASN A 217 -11.43 -11.36 -7.39
C ASN A 217 -11.27 -12.89 -7.22
N LYS A 218 -10.03 -13.36 -7.10
CA LYS A 218 -9.68 -14.79 -7.17
C LYS A 218 -10.19 -15.62 -5.98
N TYR A 219 -10.36 -14.99 -4.84
CA TYR A 219 -10.67 -15.67 -3.57
C TYR A 219 -12.02 -15.21 -3.02
N PRO A 220 -12.94 -16.13 -2.67
CA PRO A 220 -14.25 -15.74 -2.13
C PRO A 220 -14.17 -15.10 -0.75
N GLU A 221 -13.12 -15.41 0.02
CA GLU A 221 -12.94 -14.96 1.41
C GLU A 221 -12.49 -13.50 1.51
N THR A 222 -11.88 -12.96 0.45
CA THR A 222 -11.24 -11.64 0.50
C THR A 222 -11.57 -10.78 -0.72
N ARG A 223 -11.57 -9.45 -0.51
CA ARG A 223 -11.66 -8.45 -1.60
C ARG A 223 -10.60 -7.38 -1.38
N LEU A 224 -9.98 -6.96 -2.48
CA LEU A 224 -9.21 -5.74 -2.49
C LEU A 224 -10.17 -4.56 -2.47
N ARG A 225 -9.98 -3.62 -1.54
CA ARG A 225 -10.86 -2.47 -1.35
C ARG A 225 -10.07 -1.17 -1.35
N LEU A 226 -10.71 -0.12 -1.83
CA LEU A 226 -10.19 1.24 -1.81
C LEU A 226 -11.05 2.09 -0.88
N PHE A 227 -10.37 2.85 0.00
CA PHE A 227 -10.98 3.79 0.93
C PHE A 227 -10.33 5.16 0.74
N LEU A 228 -11.13 6.19 0.76
CA LEU A 228 -10.70 7.58 0.79
C LEU A 228 -11.26 8.25 2.05
N PHE A 229 -10.37 8.78 2.85
CA PHE A 229 -10.72 9.54 4.05
C PHE A 229 -10.21 10.97 3.94
N GLY A 230 -10.98 11.90 4.49
CA GLY A 230 -10.58 13.30 4.64
C GLY A 230 -10.24 13.61 6.10
N LYS A 231 -9.21 14.42 6.30
CA LYS A 231 -8.97 15.03 7.61
C LYS A 231 -9.67 16.38 7.65
N PRO A 232 -10.56 16.65 8.62
CA PRO A 232 -11.18 17.97 8.79
C PRO A 232 -10.15 19.12 8.82
N ALA A 233 -10.56 20.30 8.34
CA ALA A 233 -9.73 21.50 8.29
C ALA A 233 -9.48 22.11 9.68
#